data_f6af490754a974e159dc35c654956f66
#
_entry.id   f6af490754a974e159dc35c654956f66
#
_cell.length_a   1.000
_cell.length_b   1.000
_cell.length_c   1.000
_cell.angle_alpha   90.00
_cell.angle_beta   90.00
_cell.angle_gamma   90.00
#
_symmetry.space_group_name_H-M   'P 1'
#
loop_
_entity.id
_entity.type
_entity.pdbx_description
1 polymer ?
#
loop_
_entity_poly.entity_id
_entity_poly.type
_entity_poly.pdbx_seq_one_letter_code
_entity_poly.pdbx_strand_id
1 'polypeptide(L)'
;MRVEGERKAIIAKQIELKPDDDLSEIIVQLPAPKVNASWPQRGGSATHALKHIQLSHAPKRVWQSKIGEGGSESVALTAAPIVLNGIVVTLDTTGKVRAFALK
;
A
#
# COMPACT_ATOMS: atom_id res chain seq x y z
N MET A 1 -6.01 -6.93 -42.58
CA MET A 1 -6.76 -8.18 -42.83
C MET A 1 -7.72 -8.38 -41.66
N ARG A 2 -9.04 -8.34 -41.90
CA ARG A 2 -10.05 -8.48 -40.81
C ARG A 2 -10.46 -9.95 -40.80
N VAL A 3 -10.22 -10.64 -39.68
CA VAL A 3 -10.61 -12.05 -39.54
C VAL A 3 -12.11 -12.09 -39.30
N GLU A 4 -12.85 -12.77 -40.18
CA GLU A 4 -14.28 -13.05 -40.01
C GLU A 4 -14.47 -14.19 -39.02
N GLY A 5 -15.42 -14.05 -38.11
CA GLY A 5 -15.77 -15.04 -37.13
C GLY A 5 -16.46 -14.44 -35.89
N GLU A 6 -17.22 -15.25 -35.18
CA GLU A 6 -17.84 -14.87 -33.91
C GLU A 6 -16.77 -14.79 -32.81
N ARG A 7 -16.59 -13.59 -32.24
CA ARG A 7 -15.62 -13.38 -31.18
C ARG A 7 -16.25 -13.76 -29.85
N LYS A 8 -15.77 -14.83 -29.25
CA LYS A 8 -16.11 -15.20 -27.87
C LYS A 8 -15.09 -14.58 -26.93
N ALA A 9 -15.56 -13.86 -25.90
CA ALA A 9 -14.70 -13.36 -24.85
C ALA A 9 -14.07 -14.54 -24.08
N ILE A 10 -12.76 -14.67 -24.12
CA ILE A 10 -12.02 -15.73 -23.41
C ILE A 10 -12.02 -15.46 -21.91
N ILE A 11 -12.02 -14.18 -21.52
CA ILE A 11 -12.19 -13.76 -20.14
C ILE A 11 -13.66 -13.37 -19.96
N ALA A 12 -14.50 -14.38 -19.74
CA ALA A 12 -15.89 -14.18 -19.40
C ALA A 12 -16.05 -14.14 -17.89
N LYS A 13 -16.50 -13.01 -17.39
CA LYS A 13 -16.88 -12.69 -16.01
C LYS A 13 -15.75 -12.22 -15.09
N GLN A 14 -15.81 -10.96 -14.76
CA GLN A 14 -15.45 -10.52 -13.41
C GLN A 14 -16.29 -11.37 -12.45
N ILE A 15 -15.63 -12.15 -11.61
CA ILE A 15 -16.28 -12.81 -10.48
C ILE A 15 -16.75 -11.70 -9.56
N GLU A 16 -18.03 -11.43 -9.55
CA GLU A 16 -18.63 -10.51 -8.60
C GLU A 16 -18.54 -11.16 -7.21
N LEU A 17 -17.71 -10.62 -6.35
CA LEU A 17 -17.63 -11.07 -4.96
C LEU A 17 -18.92 -10.64 -4.26
N LYS A 18 -19.74 -11.61 -3.89
CA LYS A 18 -20.92 -11.39 -3.06
C LYS A 18 -20.61 -11.80 -1.63
N PRO A 19 -21.08 -11.05 -0.64
CA PRO A 19 -21.03 -11.49 0.75
C PRO A 19 -21.73 -12.84 0.88
N ASP A 20 -21.24 -13.70 1.75
CA ASP A 20 -21.91 -14.93 2.12
C ASP A 20 -22.98 -14.59 3.13
N ASP A 21 -24.25 -14.85 2.78
CA ASP A 21 -25.41 -14.52 3.62
C ASP A 21 -25.39 -15.30 4.95
N ASP A 22 -24.81 -16.50 4.97
CA ASP A 22 -24.67 -17.34 6.17
C ASP A 22 -23.71 -16.75 7.20
N LEU A 23 -22.83 -15.82 6.77
CA LEU A 23 -21.84 -15.15 7.63
C LEU A 23 -22.31 -13.79 8.15
N SER A 24 -23.54 -13.35 7.79
CA SER A 24 -24.07 -12.03 8.15
C SER A 24 -24.21 -11.81 9.67
N GLU A 25 -24.41 -12.88 10.42
CA GLU A 25 -24.56 -12.85 11.88
C GLU A 25 -23.24 -12.98 12.66
N ILE A 26 -22.11 -13.16 11.96
CA ILE A 26 -20.82 -13.29 12.61
C ILE A 26 -20.30 -11.93 13.06
N ILE A 27 -20.17 -11.76 14.38
CA ILE A 27 -19.58 -10.58 14.96
C ILE A 27 -18.06 -10.64 14.80
N VAL A 28 -17.52 -9.79 13.94
CA VAL A 28 -16.06 -9.65 13.76
C VAL A 28 -15.50 -8.81 14.90
N GLN A 29 -14.73 -9.44 15.80
CA GLN A 29 -13.97 -8.73 16.83
C GLN A 29 -12.58 -8.36 16.34
N LEU A 30 -12.35 -7.07 16.15
CA LEU A 30 -11.02 -6.57 15.83
C LEU A 30 -10.20 -6.39 17.12
N PRO A 31 -8.90 -6.73 17.12
CA PRO A 31 -8.03 -6.40 18.24
C PRO A 31 -7.95 -4.88 18.42
N ALA A 32 -7.64 -4.43 19.62
CA ALA A 32 -7.46 -3.01 19.90
C ALA A 32 -6.42 -2.37 18.95
N PRO A 33 -6.69 -1.16 18.43
CA PRO A 33 -5.76 -0.48 17.54
C PRO A 33 -4.45 -0.15 18.27
N LYS A 34 -3.32 -0.31 17.56
CA LYS A 34 -1.98 -0.02 18.08
C LYS A 34 -1.33 1.11 17.31
N VAL A 35 -0.69 2.01 18.04
CA VAL A 35 0.16 3.05 17.45
C VAL A 35 1.37 2.36 16.81
N ASN A 36 1.64 2.70 15.56
CA ASN A 36 2.80 2.22 14.83
C ASN A 36 3.90 3.29 14.88
N ALA A 37 4.92 3.09 15.70
CA ALA A 37 6.00 4.05 15.90
C ALA A 37 7.14 3.93 14.86
N SER A 38 7.18 2.83 14.11
CA SER A 38 8.25 2.58 13.16
C SER A 38 7.78 1.74 11.97
N TRP A 39 8.46 1.90 10.84
CA TRP A 39 8.24 1.15 9.60
C TRP A 39 9.59 0.78 8.98
N PRO A 40 10.35 -0.14 9.60
CA PRO A 40 11.75 -0.39 9.27
C PRO A 40 11.97 -1.07 7.91
N GLN A 41 10.92 -1.62 7.32
CA GLN A 41 10.99 -2.30 6.04
C GLN A 41 9.64 -2.29 5.30
N ARG A 42 9.64 -2.64 4.03
CA ARG A 42 8.41 -2.85 3.26
C ARG A 42 7.51 -3.87 3.97
N GLY A 43 6.22 -3.56 4.13
CA GLY A 43 5.29 -4.39 4.90
C GLY A 43 5.38 -4.22 6.41
N GLY A 44 6.17 -3.25 6.91
CA GLY A 44 6.21 -2.80 8.30
C GLY A 44 6.98 -3.70 9.27
N SER A 45 7.01 -5.01 9.04
CA SER A 45 7.72 -5.98 9.89
C SER A 45 8.20 -7.17 9.08
N ALA A 46 9.11 -7.96 9.64
CA ALA A 46 9.65 -9.15 8.99
C ALA A 46 8.58 -10.22 8.67
N THR A 47 7.51 -10.25 9.44
CA THR A 47 6.39 -11.18 9.24
C THR A 47 5.35 -10.65 8.26
N HIS A 48 5.44 -9.38 7.85
CA HIS A 48 4.43 -8.66 7.05
C HIS A 48 3.01 -8.68 7.66
N ALA A 49 2.88 -9.13 8.91
CA ALA A 49 1.62 -9.20 9.63
C ALA A 49 1.30 -7.84 10.25
N LEU A 50 0.66 -6.98 9.49
CA LEU A 50 0.11 -5.72 9.99
C LEU A 50 -1.13 -6.04 10.81
N LYS A 51 -1.04 -5.77 12.10
CA LYS A 51 -2.20 -5.82 13.00
C LYS A 51 -3.08 -4.59 12.78
N HIS A 52 -4.11 -4.42 13.60
CA HIS A 52 -4.96 -3.25 13.57
C HIS A 52 -4.14 -1.99 13.94
N ILE A 53 -3.71 -1.22 12.94
CA ILE A 53 -2.94 0.01 13.13
C ILE A 53 -3.90 1.15 13.47
N GLN A 54 -3.56 1.91 14.51
CA GLN A 54 -4.32 3.10 14.88
C GLN A 54 -4.16 4.20 13.82
N LEU A 55 -5.28 4.67 13.30
CA LEU A 55 -5.35 5.77 12.36
C LEU A 55 -6.37 6.80 12.85
N SER A 56 -6.14 8.07 12.55
CA SER A 56 -7.13 9.12 12.82
C SER A 56 -8.37 8.93 11.96
N HIS A 57 -9.57 9.24 12.51
CA HIS A 57 -10.81 9.25 11.73
C HIS A 57 -10.81 10.28 10.60
N ALA A 58 -10.05 11.36 10.74
CA ALA A 58 -9.89 12.41 9.74
C ALA A 58 -8.40 12.68 9.51
N PRO A 59 -7.70 11.83 8.73
CA PRO A 59 -6.29 12.02 8.47
C PRO A 59 -6.06 13.30 7.68
N LYS A 60 -5.10 14.12 8.12
CA LYS A 60 -4.69 15.36 7.46
C LYS A 60 -3.23 15.23 7.03
N ARG A 61 -2.91 15.82 5.89
CA ARG A 61 -1.52 15.96 5.49
C ARG A 61 -0.82 16.98 6.39
N VAL A 62 0.12 16.51 7.20
CA VAL A 62 0.91 17.35 8.10
C VAL A 62 2.18 17.87 7.45
N TRP A 63 2.68 17.17 6.46
CA TRP A 63 3.92 17.51 5.80
C TRP A 63 4.04 16.87 4.39
N GLN A 64 4.88 17.45 3.56
CA GLN A 64 5.21 16.95 2.24
C GLN A 64 6.66 17.33 1.90
N SER A 65 7.38 16.42 1.25
CA SER A 65 8.73 16.68 0.75
C SER A 65 8.95 16.03 -0.61
N LYS A 66 9.89 16.58 -1.38
CA LYS A 66 10.33 15.96 -2.64
C LYS A 66 11.38 14.90 -2.31
N ILE A 67 11.10 13.67 -2.73
CA ILE A 67 12.00 12.53 -2.49
C ILE A 67 13.02 12.32 -3.62
N GLY A 68 12.94 13.08 -4.70
CA GLY A 68 13.82 12.97 -5.86
C GLY A 68 13.08 12.61 -7.14
N GLU A 69 13.73 11.84 -8.00
CA GLU A 69 13.15 11.41 -9.28
C GLU A 69 12.14 10.30 -9.08
N GLY A 70 10.97 10.48 -9.69
CA GLY A 70 9.88 9.51 -9.68
C GLY A 70 10.05 8.41 -10.73
N GLY A 71 9.05 7.55 -10.84
CA GLY A 71 8.95 6.56 -11.91
C GLY A 71 8.62 7.18 -13.26
N SER A 72 8.98 6.47 -14.34
CA SER A 72 8.64 6.77 -15.73
C SER A 72 8.07 5.52 -16.40
N GLU A 73 7.74 5.59 -17.69
CA GLU A 73 7.27 4.41 -18.45
C GLU A 73 8.27 3.25 -18.44
N SER A 74 9.57 3.56 -18.41
CA SER A 74 10.65 2.57 -18.46
C SER A 74 11.31 2.27 -17.11
N VAL A 75 11.06 3.10 -16.08
CA VAL A 75 11.70 2.95 -14.77
C VAL A 75 10.67 3.05 -13.66
N ALA A 76 10.49 1.98 -12.91
CA ALA A 76 9.55 1.93 -11.80
C ALA A 76 10.22 2.35 -10.48
N LEU A 77 9.51 3.16 -9.67
CA LEU A 77 9.89 3.44 -8.30
C LEU A 77 9.42 2.27 -7.41
N THR A 78 10.32 1.33 -7.13
CA THR A 78 10.01 0.10 -6.38
C THR A 78 10.32 0.18 -4.89
N ALA A 79 11.18 1.13 -4.49
CA ALA A 79 11.60 1.30 -3.12
C ALA A 79 10.50 1.94 -2.27
N ALA A 80 10.01 1.20 -1.28
CA ALA A 80 9.12 1.74 -0.26
C ALA A 80 9.90 2.58 0.76
N PRO A 81 9.35 3.70 1.26
CA PRO A 81 9.97 4.44 2.33
C PRO A 81 10.03 3.61 3.61
N ILE A 82 11.06 3.84 4.42
CA ILE A 82 11.19 3.27 5.75
C ILE A 82 11.17 4.38 6.80
N VAL A 83 10.69 4.05 7.99
CA VAL A 83 10.58 4.99 9.10
C VAL A 83 11.16 4.36 10.36
N LEU A 84 12.13 5.01 10.96
CA LEU A 84 12.74 4.57 12.20
C LEU A 84 13.20 5.78 13.03
N ASN A 85 12.94 5.76 14.33
CA ASN A 85 13.36 6.80 15.26
C ASN A 85 12.99 8.23 14.83
N GLY A 86 11.80 8.41 14.25
CA GLY A 86 11.35 9.72 13.76
C GLY A 86 12.03 10.20 12.49
N ILE A 87 12.75 9.34 11.78
CA ILE A 87 13.38 9.64 10.50
C ILE A 87 12.71 8.81 9.41
N VAL A 88 12.29 9.48 8.33
CA VAL A 88 11.82 8.84 7.10
C VAL A 88 12.99 8.76 6.12
N VAL A 89 13.31 7.58 5.63
CA VAL A 89 14.33 7.37 4.59
C VAL A 89 13.67 6.93 3.30
N THR A 90 14.07 7.54 2.20
CA THR A 90 13.55 7.25 0.86
C THR A 90 14.69 6.98 -0.10
N LEU A 91 14.42 6.19 -1.14
CA LEU A 91 15.32 5.92 -2.26
C LEU A 91 14.58 6.29 -3.54
N ASP A 92 15.19 7.10 -4.39
CA ASP A 92 14.64 7.47 -5.69
C ASP A 92 15.05 6.50 -6.81
N THR A 93 14.51 6.71 -8.02
CA THR A 93 14.81 5.85 -9.18
C THR A 93 16.24 5.96 -9.69
N THR A 94 17.00 6.99 -9.29
CA THR A 94 18.42 7.18 -9.63
C THR A 94 19.36 6.61 -8.57
N GLY A 95 18.84 5.97 -7.52
CA GLY A 95 19.63 5.41 -6.43
C GLY A 95 20.01 6.41 -5.34
N LYS A 96 19.45 7.63 -5.34
CA LYS A 96 19.73 8.62 -4.29
C LYS A 96 18.89 8.34 -3.06
N VAL A 97 19.55 8.26 -1.92
CA VAL A 97 18.94 8.14 -0.60
C VAL A 97 18.75 9.52 0.02
N ARG A 98 17.59 9.76 0.60
CA ARG A 98 17.28 10.97 1.38
C ARG A 98 16.67 10.61 2.71
N ALA A 99 16.99 11.41 3.74
CA ALA A 99 16.44 11.27 5.07
C ALA A 99 15.76 12.57 5.50
N PHE A 100 14.59 12.43 6.14
CA PHE A 100 13.75 13.53 6.61
C PHE A 100 13.39 13.29 8.07
N ALA A 101 13.58 14.30 8.91
CA ALA A 101 13.11 14.24 10.29
C ALA A 101 11.59 14.47 10.33
N LEU A 102 10.85 13.61 11.01
CA LEU A 102 9.47 13.84 11.41
C LEU A 102 9.48 14.81 12.62
N LYS A 103 8.87 15.97 12.44
CA LYS A 103 8.71 16.97 13.51
C LYS A 103 7.37 16.79 14.20
#